data_56788aff488787ee4ef84dbdb18a3455
#
_entry.id   56788aff488787ee4ef84dbdb18a3455
#
_cell.length_a   1.000
_cell.length_b   1.000
_cell.length_c   1.000
_cell.angle_alpha   90.00
_cell.angle_beta   90.00
_cell.angle_gamma   90.00
#
_symmetry.space_group_name_H-M   'P 1'
#
loop_
_entity.id
_entity.type
_entity.pdbx_description
1 polymer ?
#
loop_
_entity_poly.entity_id
_entity_poly.type
_entity_poly.pdbx_seq_one_letter_code
_entity_poly.pdbx_strand_id
1 'polypeptide(L)'
;IQQEYLISNRITARGETLRIRLMEGFHTEQLKVNTLDDPKRWWEVIDRTTGEVVPTDAWEFDEASGEVEIRTIPYHEYTVSFLAFLIWDPVHMYNFITNDWKDTPHQLTYDVRQPKTKQYVKDKLRKWCEDNPHIDVVRFTTFFHQFTLTFDDKKREKFVEWFGYSASVSPYILEQFEKWAGYKFRPEYIVDQGYHNSMFRVPSKQFLDFIEFQQIEVCALAKELVDIVHSYGKEAMMFLGDHWIGTEPYGKYFAGIGLDAVVCSVGSGVTLRMISDIKGVDYTEGRLLPYFFPDVFCEGGDPIGEARDNWRKARRALLRSPLDRIGYGGYLKLASNWPGFIDEIQN
;
A
#
# COMPACT_ATOMS: atom_id res chain seq x y z
N ILE A 1 -8.28 -10.03 8.30
CA ILE A 1 -8.54 -8.71 7.69
C ILE A 1 -7.33 -7.84 7.96
N GLN A 2 -6.94 -7.04 6.97
CA GLN A 2 -5.87 -6.05 7.11
C GLN A 2 -6.27 -4.97 8.10
N GLN A 3 -5.31 -4.42 8.80
CA GLN A 3 -5.51 -3.36 9.79
C GLN A 3 -4.66 -2.14 9.46
N GLU A 4 -5.10 -1.01 9.95
CA GLU A 4 -4.46 0.28 9.77
C GLU A 4 -4.41 1.03 11.11
N TYR A 5 -3.35 1.81 11.34
CA TYR A 5 -3.36 2.79 12.41
C TYR A 5 -4.00 4.09 11.94
N LEU A 6 -5.05 4.50 12.68
CA LEU A 6 -5.70 5.79 12.52
C LEU A 6 -5.37 6.69 13.70
N ILE A 7 -5.46 7.99 13.47
CA ILE A 7 -5.36 9.01 14.52
C ILE A 7 -6.67 9.81 14.57
N SER A 8 -7.20 9.99 15.77
CA SER A 8 -8.38 10.82 16.00
C SER A 8 -8.11 12.29 15.67
N ASN A 9 -9.18 13.08 15.56
CA ASN A 9 -9.04 14.53 15.56
C ASN A 9 -8.31 15.00 16.81
N ARG A 10 -7.54 16.10 16.68
CA ARG A 10 -6.89 16.78 17.81
C ARG A 10 -7.95 17.64 18.51
N ILE A 11 -8.19 17.37 19.78
CA ILE A 11 -9.23 18.04 20.56
C ILE A 11 -8.61 18.71 21.78
N THR A 12 -8.99 19.98 22.01
CA THR A 12 -8.60 20.75 23.21
C THR A 12 -9.51 20.41 24.37
N ALA A 13 -8.94 19.95 25.48
CA ALA A 13 -9.68 19.72 26.73
C ALA A 13 -10.13 21.05 27.34
N ARG A 14 -11.41 21.12 27.74
CA ARG A 14 -11.95 22.29 28.44
C ARG A 14 -12.13 22.08 29.94
N GLY A 15 -11.84 20.89 30.44
CA GLY A 15 -11.96 20.48 31.84
C GLY A 15 -10.99 19.35 32.15
N GLU A 16 -11.22 18.68 33.27
CA GLU A 16 -10.38 17.57 33.75
C GLU A 16 -10.67 16.24 33.06
N THR A 17 -11.71 16.19 32.21
CA THR A 17 -12.06 15.04 31.39
C THR A 17 -12.38 15.47 29.97
N LEU A 18 -12.04 14.60 29.01
CA LEU A 18 -12.31 14.79 27.58
C LEU A 18 -12.81 13.47 26.99
N ARG A 19 -13.81 13.53 26.12
CA ARG A 19 -14.24 12.40 25.30
C ARG A 19 -13.87 12.66 23.85
N ILE A 20 -13.21 11.69 23.24
CA ILE A 20 -12.81 11.74 21.82
C ILE A 20 -13.53 10.61 21.10
N ARG A 21 -14.32 10.96 20.09
CA ARG A 21 -14.95 9.99 19.18
C ARG A 21 -13.94 9.56 18.13
N LEU A 22 -13.60 8.25 18.11
CA LEU A 22 -12.52 7.73 17.29
C LEU A 22 -12.78 7.85 15.79
N MET A 23 -14.00 7.51 15.35
CA MET A 23 -14.36 7.46 13.93
C MET A 23 -14.89 8.79 13.38
N GLU A 24 -14.79 9.88 14.15
CA GLU A 24 -15.22 11.19 13.65
C GLU A 24 -14.40 11.63 12.44
N GLY A 25 -15.09 11.86 11.32
CA GLY A 25 -14.49 12.25 10.04
C GLY A 25 -13.85 11.09 9.26
N PHE A 26 -14.07 9.83 9.64
CA PHE A 26 -13.70 8.66 8.86
C PHE A 26 -14.93 7.97 8.22
N HIS A 27 -14.71 7.31 7.08
CA HIS A 27 -15.76 6.57 6.41
C HIS A 27 -16.00 5.19 7.04
N THR A 28 -17.12 5.04 7.72
CA THR A 28 -17.44 3.84 8.52
C THR A 28 -17.79 2.60 7.69
N GLU A 29 -18.08 2.74 6.40
CA GLU A 29 -18.21 1.58 5.48
C GLU A 29 -16.85 1.04 5.03
N GLN A 30 -15.78 1.84 5.15
CA GLN A 30 -14.41 1.42 4.82
C GLN A 30 -13.66 0.89 6.03
N LEU A 31 -13.88 1.50 7.18
CA LEU A 31 -13.07 1.33 8.37
C LEU A 31 -13.94 0.98 9.57
N LYS A 32 -13.45 0.07 10.39
CA LYS A 32 -14.09 -0.29 11.67
C LYS A 32 -13.03 -0.38 12.76
N VAL A 33 -13.31 0.25 13.91
CA VAL A 33 -12.42 0.16 15.09
C VAL A 33 -12.16 -1.31 15.43
N ASN A 34 -10.91 -1.65 15.68
CA ASN A 34 -10.54 -2.97 16.15
C ASN A 34 -10.86 -3.07 17.66
N THR A 35 -11.92 -3.82 17.98
CA THR A 35 -12.35 -4.10 19.34
C THR A 35 -12.03 -5.53 19.78
N LEU A 36 -11.33 -6.31 18.93
CA LEU A 36 -10.97 -7.71 19.22
C LEU A 36 -9.64 -7.82 19.97
N ASP A 37 -8.76 -6.84 19.78
CA ASP A 37 -7.46 -6.79 20.42
C ASP A 37 -7.46 -5.73 21.54
N ASP A 38 -6.65 -5.94 22.57
CA ASP A 38 -6.60 -5.08 23.76
C ASP A 38 -6.20 -3.62 23.41
N PRO A 39 -7.11 -2.63 23.58
CA PRO A 39 -6.78 -1.22 23.35
C PRO A 39 -5.63 -0.72 24.22
N LYS A 40 -5.55 -1.16 25.48
CA LYS A 40 -4.48 -0.73 26.41
C LYS A 40 -3.10 -1.19 25.97
N ARG A 41 -3.03 -2.23 25.15
CA ARG A 41 -1.79 -2.76 24.58
C ARG A 41 -1.37 -2.09 23.28
N TRP A 42 -2.33 -1.77 22.43
CA TRP A 42 -2.06 -1.42 21.03
C TRP A 42 -2.38 0.03 20.67
N TRP A 43 -3.15 0.74 21.51
CA TRP A 43 -3.48 2.14 21.27
C TRP A 43 -2.62 3.07 22.10
N GLU A 44 -2.55 4.33 21.68
CA GLU A 44 -1.77 5.34 22.39
C GLU A 44 -2.56 6.66 22.43
N VAL A 45 -2.70 7.19 23.63
CA VAL A 45 -3.24 8.53 23.86
C VAL A 45 -2.07 9.47 24.14
N ILE A 46 -2.00 10.58 23.41
CA ILE A 46 -0.93 11.56 23.53
C ILE A 46 -1.49 12.92 23.87
N ASP A 47 -0.92 13.55 24.90
CA ASP A 47 -1.03 14.98 25.15
C ASP A 47 -0.15 15.71 24.14
N ARG A 48 -0.75 16.32 23.14
CA ARG A 48 -0.04 17.02 22.05
C ARG A 48 0.55 18.36 22.47
N THR A 49 0.17 18.88 23.64
CA THR A 49 0.74 20.09 24.19
C THR A 49 2.11 19.84 24.81
N THR A 50 2.26 18.70 25.49
CA THR A 50 3.54 18.31 26.11
C THR A 50 4.35 17.31 25.28
N GLY A 51 3.68 16.55 24.40
CA GLY A 51 4.25 15.41 23.67
C GLY A 51 4.32 14.13 24.48
N GLU A 52 3.76 14.11 25.68
CA GLU A 52 3.82 12.96 26.59
C GLU A 52 2.68 11.96 26.30
N VAL A 53 2.98 10.68 26.51
CA VAL A 53 1.98 9.62 26.47
C VAL A 53 1.14 9.66 27.73
N VAL A 54 -0.18 9.70 27.57
CA VAL A 54 -1.12 9.60 28.68
C VAL A 54 -1.08 8.16 29.25
N PRO A 55 -0.86 7.97 30.55
CA PRO A 55 -0.84 6.65 31.15
C PRO A 55 -2.11 5.84 30.87
N THR A 56 -1.97 4.54 30.71
CA THR A 56 -3.10 3.65 30.33
C THR A 56 -4.23 3.59 31.35
N ASP A 57 -3.97 3.91 32.60
CA ASP A 57 -4.96 4.02 33.68
C ASP A 57 -5.67 5.39 33.71
N ALA A 58 -5.25 6.34 32.85
CA ALA A 58 -5.84 7.68 32.76
C ALA A 58 -6.84 7.82 31.62
N TRP A 59 -7.13 6.75 30.88
CA TRP A 59 -8.15 6.77 29.82
C TRP A 59 -8.88 5.43 29.72
N GLU A 60 -10.09 5.45 29.21
CA GLU A 60 -10.91 4.26 28.97
C GLU A 60 -11.60 4.35 27.61
N PHE A 61 -11.73 3.22 26.94
CA PHE A 61 -12.48 3.10 25.69
C PHE A 61 -13.86 2.52 25.97
N ASP A 62 -14.90 3.23 25.54
CA ASP A 62 -16.28 2.74 25.55
C ASP A 62 -16.65 2.25 24.16
N GLU A 63 -16.72 0.93 23.99
CA GLU A 63 -17.06 0.31 22.71
C GLU A 63 -18.49 0.69 22.26
N ALA A 64 -19.43 0.90 23.17
CA ALA A 64 -20.81 1.19 22.82
C ALA A 64 -20.97 2.57 22.18
N SER A 65 -20.23 3.57 22.66
CA SER A 65 -20.23 4.93 22.08
C SER A 65 -19.15 5.13 21.01
N GLY A 66 -18.12 4.28 20.97
CA GLY A 66 -16.93 4.45 20.12
C GLY A 66 -16.05 5.63 20.55
N GLU A 67 -16.10 5.98 21.84
CA GLU A 67 -15.38 7.11 22.42
C GLU A 67 -14.30 6.66 23.39
N VAL A 68 -13.22 7.43 23.46
CA VAL A 68 -12.20 7.32 24.51
C VAL A 68 -12.39 8.47 25.48
N GLU A 69 -12.61 8.15 26.75
CA GLU A 69 -12.64 9.12 27.86
C GLU A 69 -11.24 9.22 28.45
N ILE A 70 -10.73 10.43 28.61
CA ILE A 70 -9.37 10.74 29.04
C ILE A 70 -9.42 11.67 30.24
N ARG A 71 -8.65 11.39 31.31
CA ARG A 71 -8.34 12.37 32.33
C ARG A 71 -7.33 13.37 31.78
N THR A 72 -7.69 14.65 31.80
CA THR A 72 -6.98 15.69 31.06
C THR A 72 -6.53 16.85 31.94
N ILE A 73 -5.57 17.62 31.43
CA ILE A 73 -5.22 18.96 31.90
C ILE A 73 -6.01 19.96 31.05
N PRO A 74 -6.77 20.88 31.64
CA PRO A 74 -7.51 21.89 30.89
C PRO A 74 -6.62 22.68 29.92
N TYR A 75 -7.14 22.93 28.73
CA TYR A 75 -6.49 23.63 27.61
C TYR A 75 -5.33 22.89 26.93
N HIS A 76 -5.02 21.65 27.36
CA HIS A 76 -4.16 20.78 26.57
C HIS A 76 -4.92 20.14 25.42
N GLU A 77 -4.19 19.74 24.38
CA GLU A 77 -4.71 19.06 23.20
C GLU A 77 -4.36 17.58 23.22
N TYR A 78 -5.31 16.74 22.83
CA TYR A 78 -5.15 15.30 22.89
C TYR A 78 -5.50 14.65 21.55
N THR A 79 -4.84 13.53 21.26
CA THR A 79 -5.18 12.60 20.19
C THR A 79 -5.13 11.16 20.68
N VAL A 80 -5.87 10.30 19.99
CA VAL A 80 -5.82 8.85 20.18
C VAL A 80 -5.37 8.21 18.87
N SER A 81 -4.31 7.42 18.92
CA SER A 81 -3.91 6.53 17.82
C SER A 81 -4.44 5.14 18.11
N PHE A 82 -5.19 4.57 17.17
CA PHE A 82 -5.93 3.33 17.36
C PHE A 82 -5.90 2.43 16.13
N LEU A 83 -6.07 1.12 16.33
CA LEU A 83 -6.18 0.15 15.25
C LEU A 83 -7.60 0.10 14.69
N ALA A 84 -7.69 0.05 13.37
CA ALA A 84 -8.94 -0.17 12.67
C ALA A 84 -8.80 -1.27 11.61
N PHE A 85 -9.86 -2.04 11.40
CA PHE A 85 -9.97 -2.98 10.30
C PHE A 85 -10.33 -2.25 9.01
N LEU A 86 -9.65 -2.60 7.92
CA LEU A 86 -10.03 -2.22 6.56
C LEU A 86 -11.11 -3.20 6.08
N ILE A 87 -12.36 -2.81 6.16
CA ILE A 87 -13.51 -3.64 5.78
C ILE A 87 -13.98 -3.39 4.34
N TRP A 88 -13.31 -2.50 3.64
CA TRP A 88 -13.44 -2.31 2.21
C TRP A 88 -12.07 -2.03 1.62
N ASP A 89 -11.66 -2.80 0.59
CA ASP A 89 -10.39 -2.58 -0.09
C ASP A 89 -10.29 -1.16 -0.62
N PRO A 90 -9.23 -0.40 -0.30
CA PRO A 90 -9.13 1.02 -0.67
C PRO A 90 -9.17 1.26 -2.17
N VAL A 91 -8.53 0.40 -2.96
CA VAL A 91 -8.49 0.52 -4.43
C VAL A 91 -9.85 0.18 -5.03
N HIS A 92 -10.51 -0.85 -4.51
CA HIS A 92 -11.87 -1.19 -4.91
C HIS A 92 -12.85 -0.07 -4.56
N MET A 93 -12.75 0.48 -3.36
CA MET A 93 -13.57 1.61 -2.93
C MET A 93 -13.33 2.85 -3.79
N TYR A 94 -12.06 3.18 -4.09
CA TYR A 94 -11.72 4.27 -5.01
C TYR A 94 -12.42 4.09 -6.37
N ASN A 95 -12.29 2.92 -6.97
CA ASN A 95 -12.92 2.62 -8.25
C ASN A 95 -14.46 2.64 -8.19
N PHE A 96 -15.05 2.21 -7.07
CA PHE A 96 -16.48 2.31 -6.84
C PHE A 96 -16.96 3.78 -6.82
N ILE A 97 -16.19 4.67 -6.19
CA ILE A 97 -16.51 6.09 -6.07
C ILE A 97 -16.26 6.83 -7.39
N THR A 98 -15.11 6.58 -8.04
CA THR A 98 -14.63 7.39 -9.16
C THR A 98 -14.93 6.78 -10.54
N ASN A 99 -14.97 5.45 -10.66
CA ASN A 99 -15.06 4.72 -11.91
C ASN A 99 -16.36 3.91 -12.07
N ASP A 100 -17.34 4.14 -11.24
CA ASP A 100 -18.68 3.54 -11.29
C ASP A 100 -18.72 2.01 -11.21
N TRP A 101 -17.80 1.40 -10.46
CA TRP A 101 -17.76 -0.05 -10.23
C TRP A 101 -18.82 -0.53 -9.23
N LYS A 102 -20.09 -0.16 -9.44
CA LYS A 102 -21.16 -0.34 -8.45
C LYS A 102 -21.77 -1.74 -8.42
N ASP A 103 -21.59 -2.51 -9.48
CA ASP A 103 -22.16 -3.85 -9.59
C ASP A 103 -21.25 -4.95 -8.99
N THR A 104 -20.13 -4.57 -8.40
CA THR A 104 -19.19 -5.52 -7.77
C THR A 104 -19.37 -5.53 -6.26
N PRO A 105 -19.34 -6.72 -5.60
CA PRO A 105 -19.35 -6.80 -4.14
C PRO A 105 -18.15 -6.09 -3.53
N HIS A 106 -18.32 -5.54 -2.32
CA HIS A 106 -17.20 -4.97 -1.57
C HIS A 106 -16.13 -6.03 -1.32
N GLN A 107 -14.88 -5.72 -1.67
CA GLN A 107 -13.75 -6.59 -1.43
C GLN A 107 -13.13 -6.27 -0.08
N LEU A 108 -12.85 -7.33 0.69
CA LEU A 108 -12.12 -7.24 1.95
C LEU A 108 -10.62 -7.37 1.69
N THR A 109 -9.83 -6.54 2.34
CA THR A 109 -8.39 -6.72 2.39
C THR A 109 -8.01 -7.82 3.38
N TYR A 110 -6.90 -8.51 3.14
CA TYR A 110 -6.39 -9.53 4.04
C TYR A 110 -4.89 -9.36 4.29
N ASP A 111 -4.47 -9.64 5.51
CA ASP A 111 -3.06 -9.58 5.89
C ASP A 111 -2.40 -10.94 5.56
N VAL A 112 -1.61 -10.93 4.50
CA VAL A 112 -0.89 -12.13 4.01
C VAL A 112 0.21 -12.62 4.96
N ARG A 113 0.62 -11.81 5.93
CA ARG A 113 1.65 -12.17 6.92
C ARG A 113 1.10 -13.01 8.06
N GLN A 114 -0.23 -13.04 8.24
CA GLN A 114 -0.87 -13.97 9.16
C GLN A 114 -0.60 -15.43 8.73
N PRO A 115 -0.17 -16.31 9.63
CA PRO A 115 0.30 -17.65 9.26
C PRO A 115 -0.69 -18.47 8.41
N LYS A 116 -1.98 -18.44 8.75
CA LYS A 116 -3.02 -19.13 7.98
C LYS A 116 -3.22 -18.53 6.59
N THR A 117 -3.22 -17.20 6.49
CA THR A 117 -3.37 -16.48 5.22
C THR A 117 -2.14 -16.71 4.34
N LYS A 118 -0.95 -16.63 4.91
CA LYS A 118 0.32 -16.93 4.24
C LYS A 118 0.29 -18.34 3.64
N GLN A 119 -0.12 -19.34 4.42
CA GLN A 119 -0.22 -20.70 3.92
C GLN A 119 -1.25 -20.83 2.79
N TYR A 120 -2.42 -20.22 2.97
CA TYR A 120 -3.47 -20.22 1.94
C TYR A 120 -2.98 -19.61 0.60
N VAL A 121 -2.28 -18.47 0.65
CA VAL A 121 -1.74 -17.83 -0.56
C VAL A 121 -0.73 -18.72 -1.26
N LYS A 122 0.16 -19.37 -0.51
CA LYS A 122 1.14 -20.33 -1.05
C LYS A 122 0.47 -21.53 -1.72
N ASP A 123 -0.54 -22.10 -1.09
CA ASP A 123 -1.27 -23.25 -1.62
C ASP A 123 -2.10 -22.87 -2.85
N LYS A 124 -2.69 -21.67 -2.82
CA LYS A 124 -3.42 -21.12 -3.97
C LYS A 124 -2.49 -20.89 -5.18
N LEU A 125 -1.28 -20.40 -4.94
CA LEU A 125 -0.28 -20.18 -6.00
C LEU A 125 0.18 -21.52 -6.60
N ARG A 126 0.47 -22.54 -5.77
CA ARG A 126 0.81 -23.88 -6.25
C ARG A 126 -0.28 -24.44 -7.16
N LYS A 127 -1.51 -24.44 -6.64
CA LYS A 127 -2.65 -24.91 -7.43
C LYS A 127 -2.82 -24.13 -8.73
N TRP A 128 -2.63 -22.83 -8.71
CA TRP A 128 -2.71 -22.01 -9.92
C TRP A 128 -1.64 -22.39 -10.93
N CYS A 129 -0.40 -22.62 -10.50
CA CYS A 129 0.68 -23.08 -11.38
C CYS A 129 0.40 -24.45 -11.99
N GLU A 130 -0.19 -25.37 -11.22
CA GLU A 130 -0.62 -26.69 -11.70
C GLU A 130 -1.74 -26.59 -12.74
N ASP A 131 -2.75 -25.78 -12.47
CA ASP A 131 -3.91 -25.59 -13.34
C ASP A 131 -3.57 -24.84 -14.64
N ASN A 132 -2.41 -24.15 -14.68
CA ASN A 132 -1.97 -23.32 -15.83
C ASN A 132 -0.57 -23.72 -16.34
N PRO A 133 -0.39 -24.97 -16.82
CA PRO A 133 0.94 -25.45 -17.26
C PRO A 133 1.49 -24.72 -18.47
N HIS A 134 0.61 -24.11 -19.29
CA HIS A 134 0.98 -23.40 -20.52
C HIS A 134 1.45 -21.95 -20.29
N ILE A 135 1.41 -21.46 -19.07
CA ILE A 135 1.91 -20.13 -18.73
C ILE A 135 3.39 -20.23 -18.38
N ASP A 136 4.22 -19.42 -19.03
CA ASP A 136 5.67 -19.40 -18.79
C ASP A 136 6.07 -18.41 -17.69
N VAL A 137 5.37 -17.30 -17.57
CA VAL A 137 5.72 -16.20 -16.64
C VAL A 137 4.58 -15.88 -15.69
N VAL A 138 4.84 -15.92 -14.42
CA VAL A 138 3.92 -15.46 -13.36
C VAL A 138 4.30 -14.04 -12.96
N ARG A 139 3.39 -13.11 -13.20
CA ARG A 139 3.59 -11.70 -12.84
C ARG A 139 2.86 -11.34 -11.57
N PHE A 140 3.62 -10.98 -10.55
CA PHE A 140 3.10 -10.35 -9.34
C PHE A 140 2.89 -8.87 -9.58
N THR A 141 1.78 -8.31 -9.08
CA THR A 141 1.53 -6.87 -9.23
C THR A 141 2.20 -6.07 -8.13
N THR A 142 2.12 -6.54 -6.91
CA THR A 142 2.86 -6.02 -5.75
C THR A 142 3.02 -7.18 -4.77
N PHE A 143 3.98 -7.08 -3.86
CA PHE A 143 4.06 -8.11 -2.85
C PHE A 143 3.29 -7.78 -1.58
N PHE A 144 3.04 -6.58 -1.19
CA PHE A 144 2.24 -6.29 0.02
C PHE A 144 2.21 -4.81 0.39
N HIS A 145 2.88 -3.96 -0.37
CA HIS A 145 2.88 -2.54 -0.16
C HIS A 145 2.04 -1.88 -1.25
N GLN A 146 0.75 -1.80 -0.98
CA GLN A 146 -0.14 -0.97 -1.77
C GLN A 146 -0.25 0.37 -1.06
N PHE A 147 -0.43 1.43 -1.84
CA PHE A 147 -0.79 2.71 -1.25
C PHE A 147 -2.10 2.56 -0.47
N THR A 148 -2.18 3.26 0.64
CA THR A 148 -3.37 3.30 1.46
C THR A 148 -4.15 4.56 1.15
N LEU A 149 -5.44 4.39 0.86
CA LEU A 149 -6.41 5.47 0.72
C LEU A 149 -7.40 5.37 1.87
N THR A 150 -7.46 6.40 2.69
CA THR A 150 -8.45 6.52 3.75
C THR A 150 -9.42 7.64 3.38
N PHE A 151 -10.72 7.33 3.41
CA PHE A 151 -11.76 8.26 3.04
C PHE A 151 -12.42 8.89 4.27
N ASP A 152 -12.87 10.14 4.10
CA ASP A 152 -13.66 10.84 5.09
C ASP A 152 -15.15 10.43 5.02
N ASP A 153 -15.94 10.93 5.96
CA ASP A 153 -17.40 10.71 6.06
C ASP A 153 -18.20 11.22 4.83
N LYS A 154 -17.56 12.05 3.99
CA LYS A 154 -18.09 12.56 2.71
C LYS A 154 -17.56 11.84 1.49
N LYS A 155 -16.88 10.71 1.68
CA LYS A 155 -16.25 9.90 0.63
C LYS A 155 -15.18 10.66 -0.17
N ARG A 156 -14.47 11.58 0.48
CA ARG A 156 -13.32 12.28 -0.09
C ARG A 156 -12.04 11.69 0.50
N GLU A 157 -10.96 11.74 -0.25
CA GLU A 157 -9.66 11.32 0.26
C GLU A 157 -9.27 12.16 1.47
N LYS A 158 -9.17 11.51 2.63
CA LYS A 158 -8.75 12.12 3.88
C LYS A 158 -7.25 11.99 4.06
N PHE A 159 -6.72 10.85 3.66
CA PHE A 159 -5.33 10.49 3.85
C PHE A 159 -4.88 9.51 2.77
N VAL A 160 -3.68 9.73 2.25
CA VAL A 160 -3.02 8.84 1.28
C VAL A 160 -1.62 8.55 1.78
N GLU A 161 -1.29 7.28 1.92
CA GLU A 161 0.06 6.81 2.21
C GLU A 161 0.54 5.89 1.10
N TRP A 162 1.57 6.32 0.38
CA TRP A 162 2.08 5.63 -0.78
C TRP A 162 2.82 4.33 -0.46
N PHE A 163 3.35 4.21 0.73
CA PHE A 163 4.09 3.03 1.16
C PHE A 163 3.25 2.01 1.92
N GLY A 164 2.05 2.38 2.34
CA GLY A 164 1.13 1.51 3.07
C GLY A 164 1.63 1.05 4.44
N TYR A 165 2.54 1.76 5.08
CA TYR A 165 3.08 1.34 6.37
C TYR A 165 2.05 1.38 7.48
N SER A 166 1.13 2.33 7.46
CA SER A 166 0.04 2.40 8.42
C SER A 166 -0.97 1.27 8.26
N ALA A 167 -1.11 0.72 7.04
CA ALA A 167 -1.96 -0.42 6.72
C ALA A 167 -1.23 -1.77 6.80
N SER A 168 0.06 -1.76 7.08
CA SER A 168 0.89 -2.97 7.21
C SER A 168 0.99 -3.45 8.65
N VAL A 169 -0.03 -3.19 9.46
CA VAL A 169 -0.05 -3.45 10.89
C VAL A 169 -1.11 -4.46 11.28
N SER A 170 -0.78 -5.28 12.25
CA SER A 170 -1.71 -6.13 13.01
C SER A 170 -1.00 -6.53 14.30
N PRO A 171 -1.69 -6.86 15.40
CA PRO A 171 -1.05 -7.29 16.64
C PRO A 171 0.00 -8.39 16.42
N TYR A 172 -0.29 -9.36 15.55
CA TYR A 172 0.65 -10.42 15.22
C TYR A 172 1.97 -9.88 14.65
N ILE A 173 1.91 -9.02 13.63
CA ILE A 173 3.13 -8.51 12.98
C ILE A 173 3.88 -7.51 13.89
N LEU A 174 3.15 -6.76 14.68
CA LEU A 174 3.74 -5.83 15.66
C LEU A 174 4.48 -6.59 16.76
N GLU A 175 3.98 -7.74 17.21
CA GLU A 175 4.72 -8.61 18.14
C GLU A 175 5.99 -9.19 17.50
N GLN A 176 5.97 -9.53 16.20
CA GLN A 176 7.18 -9.94 15.50
C GLN A 176 8.18 -8.79 15.38
N PHE A 177 7.71 -7.58 15.10
CA PHE A 177 8.56 -6.39 15.13
C PHE A 177 9.21 -6.17 16.50
N GLU A 178 8.46 -6.24 17.58
CA GLU A 178 9.00 -6.08 18.94
C GLU A 178 10.09 -7.10 19.27
N LYS A 179 9.91 -8.35 18.86
CA LYS A 179 10.91 -9.42 19.02
C LYS A 179 12.18 -9.12 18.22
N TRP A 180 12.02 -8.64 16.99
CA TRP A 180 13.12 -8.30 16.11
C TRP A 180 13.86 -7.04 16.58
N ALA A 181 13.12 -5.97 16.92
CA ALA A 181 13.68 -4.68 17.32
C ALA A 181 14.26 -4.65 18.74
N GLY A 182 13.77 -5.54 19.63
CA GLY A 182 14.18 -5.59 21.03
C GLY A 182 13.53 -4.51 21.92
N TYR A 183 12.51 -3.82 21.41
CA TYR A 183 11.75 -2.81 22.17
C TYR A 183 10.27 -2.82 21.78
N LYS A 184 9.43 -2.18 22.60
CA LYS A 184 7.99 -2.10 22.39
C LYS A 184 7.64 -1.18 21.23
N PHE A 185 6.71 -1.62 20.39
CA PHE A 185 6.14 -0.80 19.36
C PHE A 185 5.25 0.31 19.96
N ARG A 186 5.26 1.47 19.32
CA ARG A 186 4.36 2.58 19.62
C ARG A 186 3.71 3.07 18.33
N PRO A 187 2.39 3.30 18.30
CA PRO A 187 1.69 3.86 17.13
C PRO A 187 2.34 5.14 16.60
N GLU A 188 2.85 5.99 17.50
CA GLU A 188 3.48 7.26 17.14
C GLU A 188 4.68 7.10 16.20
N TYR A 189 5.37 5.95 16.21
CA TYR A 189 6.47 5.68 15.28
C TYR A 189 6.05 5.73 13.81
N ILE A 190 4.79 5.37 13.51
CA ILE A 190 4.23 5.41 12.16
C ILE A 190 3.39 6.66 11.97
N VAL A 191 2.49 6.94 12.91
CA VAL A 191 1.48 7.99 12.80
C VAL A 191 2.11 9.39 12.82
N ASP A 192 3.18 9.59 13.57
CA ASP A 192 3.97 10.83 13.63
C ASP A 192 3.08 12.09 13.65
N GLN A 193 2.27 12.25 14.70
CA GLN A 193 1.36 13.40 14.90
C GLN A 193 0.29 13.58 13.80
N GLY A 194 0.08 12.59 12.96
CA GLY A 194 -0.79 12.67 11.79
C GLY A 194 -0.08 13.01 10.48
N TYR A 195 1.24 13.17 10.50
CA TYR A 195 2.04 13.33 9.28
C TYR A 195 2.34 12.02 8.58
N HIS A 196 2.13 10.88 9.25
CA HIS A 196 2.38 9.53 8.72
C HIS A 196 3.78 9.40 8.10
N ASN A 197 4.78 9.95 8.79
CA ASN A 197 6.17 9.98 8.31
C ASN A 197 6.29 10.49 6.87
N SER A 198 5.61 11.59 6.57
CA SER A 198 5.68 12.25 5.27
C SER A 198 7.12 12.40 4.78
N MET A 199 7.33 12.29 3.47
CA MET A 199 8.64 12.47 2.81
C MET A 199 9.34 13.81 3.12
N PHE A 200 8.61 14.77 3.66
CA PHE A 200 9.15 16.08 4.06
C PHE A 200 9.62 16.13 5.52
N ARG A 201 9.50 15.02 6.24
CA ARG A 201 9.95 14.93 7.63
C ARG A 201 11.19 14.05 7.73
N VAL A 202 12.07 14.40 8.67
CA VAL A 202 13.21 13.55 9.00
C VAL A 202 12.66 12.33 9.75
N PRO A 203 12.83 11.11 9.21
CA PRO A 203 12.28 9.91 9.84
C PRO A 203 12.98 9.64 11.18
N SER A 204 12.22 9.17 12.16
CA SER A 204 12.78 8.69 13.41
C SER A 204 13.53 7.36 13.21
N LYS A 205 14.47 7.04 14.15
CA LYS A 205 15.13 5.74 14.13
C LYS A 205 14.12 4.59 14.20
N GLN A 206 13.11 4.73 15.03
CA GLN A 206 12.06 3.72 15.22
C GLN A 206 11.25 3.48 13.95
N PHE A 207 10.95 4.53 13.19
CA PHE A 207 10.32 4.40 11.89
C PHE A 207 11.24 3.70 10.88
N LEU A 208 12.52 4.05 10.85
CA LEU A 208 13.49 3.37 9.98
C LEU A 208 13.66 1.89 10.34
N ASP A 209 13.70 1.55 11.63
CA ASP A 209 13.72 0.16 12.09
C ASP A 209 12.43 -0.57 11.63
N PHE A 210 11.26 0.08 11.70
CA PHE A 210 10.01 -0.50 11.23
C PHE A 210 10.00 -0.73 9.71
N ILE A 211 10.53 0.21 8.93
CA ILE A 211 10.71 0.04 7.47
C ILE A 211 11.65 -1.14 7.18
N GLU A 212 12.80 -1.23 7.87
CA GLU A 212 13.74 -2.33 7.66
C GLU A 212 13.09 -3.68 7.98
N PHE A 213 12.36 -3.76 9.09
CA PHE A 213 11.59 -4.96 9.43
C PHE A 213 10.57 -5.32 8.34
N GLN A 214 9.82 -4.34 7.83
CA GLN A 214 8.87 -4.57 6.73
C GLN A 214 9.58 -5.09 5.47
N GLN A 215 10.75 -4.54 5.12
CA GLN A 215 11.55 -5.01 3.99
C GLN A 215 11.96 -6.48 4.17
N ILE A 216 12.41 -6.87 5.35
CA ILE A 216 12.80 -8.25 5.66
C ILE A 216 11.60 -9.19 5.49
N GLU A 217 10.47 -8.85 6.12
CA GLU A 217 9.27 -9.68 6.08
C GLU A 217 8.69 -9.83 4.66
N VAL A 218 8.62 -8.73 3.93
CA VAL A 218 8.11 -8.71 2.55
C VAL A 218 9.04 -9.52 1.63
N CYS A 219 10.34 -9.29 1.70
CA CYS A 219 11.29 -10.01 0.85
C CYS A 219 11.34 -11.51 1.17
N ALA A 220 11.23 -11.89 2.44
CA ALA A 220 11.17 -13.30 2.83
C ALA A 220 9.93 -14.00 2.24
N LEU A 221 8.75 -13.39 2.34
CA LEU A 221 7.53 -13.94 1.77
C LEU A 221 7.55 -13.92 0.24
N ALA A 222 8.05 -12.84 -0.36
CA ALA A 222 8.20 -12.74 -1.81
C ALA A 222 9.09 -13.87 -2.34
N LYS A 223 10.22 -14.14 -1.66
CA LYS A 223 11.10 -15.26 -2.01
C LYS A 223 10.38 -16.60 -1.94
N GLU A 224 9.60 -16.86 -0.89
CA GLU A 224 8.84 -18.10 -0.79
C GLU A 224 7.85 -18.27 -1.97
N LEU A 225 7.23 -17.19 -2.45
CA LEU A 225 6.32 -17.22 -3.59
C LEU A 225 7.07 -17.41 -4.91
N VAL A 226 8.20 -16.76 -5.09
CA VAL A 226 9.07 -16.91 -6.25
C VAL A 226 9.61 -18.34 -6.33
N ASP A 227 10.09 -18.90 -5.23
CA ASP A 227 10.56 -20.30 -5.16
C ASP A 227 9.45 -21.29 -5.57
N ILE A 228 8.18 -21.02 -5.22
CA ILE A 228 7.04 -21.82 -5.69
C ILE A 228 6.92 -21.75 -7.20
N VAL A 229 6.95 -20.54 -7.79
CA VAL A 229 6.84 -20.36 -9.24
C VAL A 229 7.98 -21.10 -9.97
N HIS A 230 9.22 -20.97 -9.51
CA HIS A 230 10.38 -21.67 -10.06
C HIS A 230 10.27 -23.19 -9.95
N SER A 231 9.63 -23.72 -8.88
CA SER A 231 9.45 -25.18 -8.73
C SER A 231 8.55 -25.80 -9.82
N TYR A 232 7.78 -24.98 -10.52
CA TYR A 232 6.98 -25.36 -11.69
C TYR A 232 7.65 -25.03 -13.04
N GLY A 233 8.93 -24.65 -13.03
CA GLY A 233 9.68 -24.29 -14.24
C GLY A 233 9.21 -23.01 -14.90
N LYS A 234 8.60 -22.10 -14.16
CA LYS A 234 8.07 -20.80 -14.64
C LYS A 234 8.96 -19.65 -14.16
N GLU A 235 8.99 -18.57 -14.93
CA GLU A 235 9.63 -17.32 -14.52
C GLU A 235 8.74 -16.53 -13.58
N ALA A 236 9.34 -15.83 -12.62
CA ALA A 236 8.69 -14.92 -11.71
C ALA A 236 9.03 -13.46 -12.03
N MET A 237 8.04 -12.67 -12.35
CA MET A 237 8.19 -11.26 -12.68
C MET A 237 7.40 -10.39 -11.69
N MET A 238 7.93 -9.25 -11.33
CA MET A 238 7.20 -8.27 -10.52
C MET A 238 6.88 -7.01 -11.31
N PHE A 239 5.63 -6.55 -11.20
CA PHE A 239 5.22 -5.25 -11.70
C PHE A 239 5.38 -4.18 -10.62
N LEU A 240 6.21 -3.18 -10.89
CA LEU A 240 6.36 -1.97 -10.10
C LEU A 240 5.52 -0.85 -10.72
N GLY A 241 4.61 -0.28 -9.97
CA GLY A 241 3.75 0.81 -10.45
C GLY A 241 4.51 2.09 -10.79
N ASP A 242 3.83 3.03 -11.42
CA ASP A 242 4.41 4.26 -11.99
C ASP A 242 5.20 5.11 -11.01
N HIS A 243 4.71 5.20 -9.77
CA HIS A 243 5.32 6.03 -8.72
C HIS A 243 6.18 5.23 -7.75
N TRP A 244 6.24 3.92 -7.89
CA TRP A 244 6.87 3.02 -6.92
C TRP A 244 8.26 2.56 -7.34
N ILE A 245 8.66 2.86 -8.57
CA ILE A 245 10.01 2.56 -9.05
C ILE A 245 11.03 3.30 -8.19
N GLY A 246 11.85 2.54 -7.47
CA GLY A 246 12.84 3.10 -6.55
C GLY A 246 12.29 3.54 -5.19
N THR A 247 10.99 3.36 -4.96
CA THR A 247 10.34 3.63 -3.67
C THR A 247 9.84 2.37 -2.97
N GLU A 248 9.81 1.26 -3.68
CA GLU A 248 9.47 -0.03 -3.08
C GLU A 248 10.44 -0.36 -1.94
N PRO A 249 9.93 -0.85 -0.79
CA PRO A 249 10.73 -0.99 0.42
C PRO A 249 11.61 -2.24 0.44
N TYR A 250 12.14 -2.65 -0.70
CA TYR A 250 12.94 -3.87 -0.76
C TYR A 250 14.42 -3.65 -0.46
N GLY A 251 14.94 -2.47 -0.76
CA GLY A 251 16.29 -2.05 -0.43
C GLY A 251 17.34 -3.11 -0.75
N LYS A 252 18.22 -3.35 0.20
CA LYS A 252 19.33 -4.33 0.10
C LYS A 252 18.86 -5.80 0.03
N TYR A 253 17.61 -6.08 0.35
CA TYR A 253 17.04 -7.44 0.35
C TYR A 253 16.47 -7.84 -1.02
N PHE A 254 16.29 -6.88 -1.94
CA PHE A 254 15.57 -7.09 -3.20
C PHE A 254 16.18 -8.23 -4.04
N ALA A 255 17.50 -8.21 -4.26
CA ALA A 255 18.18 -9.25 -5.05
C ALA A 255 18.00 -10.66 -4.48
N GLY A 256 17.82 -10.78 -3.16
CA GLY A 256 17.61 -12.07 -2.48
C GLY A 256 16.23 -12.69 -2.73
N ILE A 257 15.28 -11.95 -3.31
CA ILE A 257 13.95 -12.47 -3.69
C ILE A 257 14.08 -13.51 -4.81
N GLY A 258 15.04 -13.29 -5.76
CA GLY A 258 15.29 -14.20 -6.89
C GLY A 258 14.29 -14.03 -8.03
N LEU A 259 13.76 -12.82 -8.24
CA LEU A 259 12.94 -12.51 -9.42
C LEU A 259 13.76 -12.61 -10.70
N ASP A 260 13.18 -13.18 -11.75
CA ASP A 260 13.80 -13.22 -13.08
C ASP A 260 13.68 -11.85 -13.75
N ALA A 261 12.58 -11.13 -13.52
CA ALA A 261 12.34 -9.86 -14.17
C ALA A 261 11.54 -8.87 -13.33
N VAL A 262 11.67 -7.59 -13.70
CA VAL A 262 10.75 -6.53 -13.29
C VAL A 262 10.14 -5.85 -14.50
N VAL A 263 8.87 -5.48 -14.39
CA VAL A 263 8.17 -4.66 -15.37
C VAL A 263 7.64 -3.42 -14.70
N CYS A 264 7.88 -2.26 -15.28
CA CYS A 264 7.46 -1.00 -14.70
C CYS A 264 6.85 -0.09 -15.75
N SER A 265 5.99 0.83 -15.31
CA SER A 265 5.40 1.83 -16.20
C SER A 265 6.41 2.91 -16.57
N VAL A 266 6.45 3.24 -17.85
CA VAL A 266 7.33 4.27 -18.41
C VAL A 266 6.51 5.49 -18.79
N GLY A 267 6.44 6.48 -17.91
CA GLY A 267 5.82 7.78 -18.20
C GLY A 267 6.81 8.82 -18.72
N SER A 268 8.11 8.59 -18.52
CA SER A 268 9.16 9.54 -18.90
C SER A 268 10.53 8.88 -19.04
N GLY A 269 11.51 9.63 -19.52
CA GLY A 269 12.90 9.16 -19.57
C GLY A 269 13.53 8.98 -18.17
N VAL A 270 12.96 9.57 -17.12
CA VAL A 270 13.42 9.36 -15.75
C VAL A 270 13.01 7.98 -15.26
N THR A 271 11.73 7.65 -15.39
CA THR A 271 11.20 6.34 -14.98
C THR A 271 11.88 5.22 -15.74
N LEU A 272 12.16 5.40 -17.03
CA LEU A 272 12.89 4.42 -17.84
C LEU A 272 14.31 4.17 -17.30
N ARG A 273 15.05 5.23 -16.93
CA ARG A 273 16.37 5.07 -16.30
C ARG A 273 16.29 4.34 -14.97
N MET A 274 15.30 4.66 -14.15
CA MET A 274 15.09 3.98 -12.87
C MET A 274 14.88 2.48 -13.06
N ILE A 275 14.13 2.08 -14.09
CA ILE A 275 13.90 0.67 -14.42
C ILE A 275 15.22 0.01 -14.85
N SER A 276 15.95 0.63 -15.79
CA SER A 276 17.22 0.06 -16.31
C SER A 276 18.31 -0.04 -15.24
N ASP A 277 18.20 0.74 -14.16
CA ASP A 277 19.15 0.72 -13.04
C ASP A 277 18.84 -0.35 -11.99
N ILE A 278 17.68 -1.02 -12.07
CA ILE A 278 17.32 -2.11 -11.16
C ILE A 278 18.29 -3.27 -11.34
N LYS A 279 18.87 -3.73 -10.24
CA LYS A 279 19.83 -4.85 -10.23
C LYS A 279 19.20 -6.06 -9.54
N GLY A 280 19.80 -7.23 -9.80
CA GLY A 280 19.36 -8.49 -9.19
C GLY A 280 18.18 -9.13 -9.90
N VAL A 281 17.97 -8.80 -11.18
CA VAL A 281 17.04 -9.44 -12.11
C VAL A 281 17.75 -9.76 -13.41
N ASP A 282 17.27 -10.74 -14.15
CA ASP A 282 17.87 -11.18 -15.42
C ASP A 282 17.52 -10.23 -16.56
N TYR A 283 16.29 -9.67 -16.54
CA TYR A 283 15.86 -8.70 -17.53
C TYR A 283 14.85 -7.67 -16.97
N THR A 284 14.78 -6.53 -17.69
CA THR A 284 13.89 -5.42 -17.37
C THR A 284 12.90 -5.19 -18.49
N GLU A 285 11.66 -4.90 -18.15
CA GLU A 285 10.61 -4.58 -19.10
C GLU A 285 10.00 -3.20 -18.81
N GLY A 286 9.94 -2.36 -19.82
CA GLY A 286 9.24 -1.08 -19.78
C GLY A 286 7.85 -1.20 -20.35
N ARG A 287 6.84 -0.87 -19.55
CA ARG A 287 5.47 -0.80 -20.01
C ARG A 287 5.11 0.64 -20.34
N LEU A 288 4.94 0.93 -21.61
CA LEU A 288 4.38 2.19 -22.08
C LEU A 288 2.88 2.18 -21.78
N LEU A 289 2.44 3.13 -20.99
CA LEU A 289 1.05 3.32 -20.65
C LEU A 289 0.58 4.63 -21.24
N PRO A 290 -0.16 4.61 -22.34
CA PRO A 290 -0.81 5.80 -22.83
C PRO A 290 -2.00 6.23 -21.95
N TYR A 291 -2.37 5.37 -21.00
CA TYR A 291 -3.47 5.61 -20.08
C TYR A 291 -3.32 4.77 -18.82
N PHE A 292 -3.98 5.21 -17.79
CA PHE A 292 -4.27 4.44 -16.59
C PHE A 292 -5.78 4.50 -16.38
N PHE A 293 -6.51 3.37 -16.52
CA PHE A 293 -7.97 3.35 -16.42
C PHE A 293 -8.72 4.09 -17.55
N PRO A 294 -10.02 4.37 -17.38
CA PRO A 294 -10.86 4.99 -18.42
C PRO A 294 -10.52 6.44 -18.74
N ASP A 295 -9.52 7.04 -18.08
CA ASP A 295 -9.20 8.46 -18.23
C ASP A 295 -8.81 8.87 -19.66
N VAL A 296 -8.23 7.96 -20.43
CA VAL A 296 -7.79 8.20 -21.80
C VAL A 296 -8.71 7.51 -22.82
N PHE A 297 -9.21 6.30 -22.48
CA PHE A 297 -10.15 5.55 -23.31
C PHE A 297 -11.60 5.88 -22.95
N CYS A 298 -11.94 7.15 -23.05
CA CYS A 298 -13.27 7.68 -22.77
C CYS A 298 -13.75 8.60 -23.89
N GLU A 299 -15.00 8.99 -23.86
CA GLU A 299 -15.53 9.98 -24.81
C GLU A 299 -14.77 11.31 -24.69
N GLY A 300 -14.24 11.80 -25.79
CA GLY A 300 -13.38 12.99 -25.83
C GLY A 300 -11.91 12.76 -25.50
N GLY A 301 -11.50 11.54 -25.13
CA GLY A 301 -10.10 11.17 -24.93
C GLY A 301 -9.33 10.95 -26.23
N ASP A 302 -8.00 11.03 -26.16
CA ASP A 302 -7.09 10.84 -27.31
C ASP A 302 -6.04 9.75 -27.02
N PRO A 303 -6.40 8.44 -27.03
CA PRO A 303 -5.46 7.36 -26.78
C PRO A 303 -4.29 7.30 -27.76
N ILE A 304 -4.50 7.71 -29.01
CA ILE A 304 -3.46 7.71 -30.05
C ILE A 304 -2.43 8.80 -29.76
N GLY A 305 -2.89 10.01 -29.44
CA GLY A 305 -2.01 11.12 -29.04
C GLY A 305 -1.19 10.78 -27.82
N GLU A 306 -1.81 10.20 -26.79
CA GLU A 306 -1.14 9.76 -25.58
C GLU A 306 -0.09 8.66 -25.84
N ALA A 307 -0.40 7.68 -26.70
CA ALA A 307 0.57 6.66 -27.09
C ALA A 307 1.80 7.28 -27.79
N ARG A 308 1.58 8.20 -28.74
CA ARG A 308 2.64 8.91 -29.45
C ARG A 308 3.50 9.73 -28.50
N ASP A 309 2.89 10.45 -27.56
CA ASP A 309 3.59 11.29 -26.60
C ASP A 309 4.41 10.45 -25.60
N ASN A 310 3.84 9.36 -25.11
CA ASN A 310 4.55 8.43 -24.24
C ASN A 310 5.77 7.83 -24.96
N TRP A 311 5.61 7.39 -26.22
CA TRP A 311 6.72 6.92 -27.02
C TRP A 311 7.78 7.98 -27.28
N ARG A 312 7.40 9.21 -27.60
CA ARG A 312 8.36 10.33 -27.80
C ARG A 312 9.17 10.63 -26.54
N LYS A 313 8.54 10.57 -25.37
CA LYS A 313 9.20 10.79 -24.07
C LYS A 313 10.19 9.67 -23.75
N ALA A 314 9.82 8.42 -24.02
CA ALA A 314 10.62 7.24 -23.69
C ALA A 314 11.78 6.99 -24.67
N ARG A 315 11.56 7.10 -25.98
CA ARG A 315 12.51 6.67 -27.02
C ARG A 315 13.91 7.28 -26.93
N ARG A 316 14.02 8.53 -26.47
CA ARG A 316 15.34 9.19 -26.30
C ARG A 316 16.11 8.62 -25.12
N ALA A 317 15.42 8.18 -24.10
CA ALA A 317 16.04 7.58 -22.93
C ALA A 317 16.51 6.15 -23.20
N LEU A 318 15.79 5.39 -24.04
CA LEU A 318 16.17 4.04 -24.47
C LEU A 318 17.58 3.97 -25.06
N LEU A 319 18.02 5.02 -25.77
CA LEU A 319 19.37 5.08 -26.34
C LEU A 319 20.49 5.18 -25.29
N ARG A 320 20.16 5.60 -24.07
CA ARG A 320 21.12 5.79 -22.97
C ARG A 320 20.98 4.75 -21.86
N SER A 321 19.79 4.28 -21.67
CA SER A 321 19.40 3.33 -20.63
C SER A 321 18.49 2.29 -21.26
N PRO A 322 19.04 1.27 -21.93
CA PRO A 322 18.26 0.27 -22.64
C PRO A 322 17.46 -0.58 -21.64
N LEU A 323 16.30 -1.00 -22.09
CA LEU A 323 15.51 -2.06 -21.45
C LEU A 323 15.61 -3.31 -22.34
N ASP A 324 15.48 -4.48 -21.73
CA ASP A 324 15.51 -5.73 -22.47
C ASP A 324 14.21 -5.95 -23.24
N ARG A 325 13.09 -5.51 -22.68
CA ARG A 325 11.77 -5.61 -23.30
C ARG A 325 11.00 -4.30 -23.15
N ILE A 326 10.11 -4.06 -24.10
CA ILE A 326 9.17 -2.94 -24.08
C ILE A 326 7.81 -3.39 -24.60
N GLY A 327 6.75 -2.90 -24.00
CA GLY A 327 5.40 -3.21 -24.39
C GLY A 327 4.40 -2.12 -23.98
N TYR A 328 3.19 -2.22 -24.52
CA TYR A 328 2.08 -1.39 -24.08
C TYR A 328 1.27 -2.13 -23.03
N GLY A 329 1.01 -1.46 -21.91
CA GLY A 329 0.16 -1.96 -20.86
C GLY A 329 -1.27 -1.42 -20.93
N GLY A 330 -2.20 -2.09 -20.25
CA GLY A 330 -3.57 -1.63 -20.10
C GLY A 330 -4.62 -2.71 -20.31
N TYR A 331 -5.88 -2.28 -20.27
CA TYR A 331 -7.01 -3.18 -20.45
C TYR A 331 -7.31 -3.35 -21.95
N LEU A 332 -6.99 -4.52 -22.51
CA LEU A 332 -7.27 -4.84 -23.93
C LEU A 332 -8.74 -4.61 -24.32
N LYS A 333 -9.67 -4.86 -23.39
CA LYS A 333 -11.09 -4.61 -23.61
C LYS A 333 -11.39 -3.12 -23.86
N LEU A 334 -10.71 -2.21 -23.18
CA LEU A 334 -10.85 -0.77 -23.45
C LEU A 334 -10.19 -0.41 -24.77
N ALA A 335 -8.97 -0.86 -25.01
CA ALA A 335 -8.24 -0.62 -26.25
C ALA A 335 -8.99 -1.15 -27.49
N SER A 336 -9.70 -2.27 -27.38
CA SER A 336 -10.48 -2.84 -28.50
C SER A 336 -11.61 -1.95 -29.01
N ASN A 337 -12.09 -1.01 -28.19
CA ASN A 337 -13.08 -0.02 -28.60
C ASN A 337 -12.47 1.13 -29.43
N TRP A 338 -11.15 1.15 -29.60
CA TRP A 338 -10.39 2.18 -30.30
C TRP A 338 -9.49 1.56 -31.40
N PRO A 339 -10.05 1.11 -32.52
CA PRO A 339 -9.28 0.39 -33.56
C PRO A 339 -8.03 1.14 -34.02
N GLY A 340 -8.11 2.46 -34.20
CA GLY A 340 -6.97 3.27 -34.59
C GLY A 340 -5.82 3.30 -33.58
N PHE A 341 -6.09 3.03 -32.29
CA PHE A 341 -5.03 2.87 -31.28
C PHE A 341 -4.24 1.58 -31.50
N ILE A 342 -4.90 0.48 -31.81
CA ILE A 342 -4.24 -0.79 -32.11
C ILE A 342 -3.36 -0.66 -33.36
N ASP A 343 -3.89 -0.02 -34.43
CA ASP A 343 -3.13 0.23 -35.64
C ASP A 343 -1.88 1.10 -35.39
N GLU A 344 -1.99 2.12 -34.52
CA GLU A 344 -0.86 2.97 -34.14
C GLU A 344 0.23 2.19 -33.38
N ILE A 345 -0.15 1.24 -32.53
CA ILE A 345 0.79 0.42 -31.77
C ILE A 345 1.53 -0.58 -32.68
N GLN A 346 0.90 -1.04 -33.76
CA GLN A 346 1.51 -1.99 -34.71
C GLN A 346 2.49 -1.34 -35.69
N ASN A 347 2.38 -0.03 -35.91
CA ASN A 347 3.24 0.76 -36.81
C ASN A 347 4.46 1.35 -36.09
#